data_10c6fc213a45c5d07da13bf867939447
#
_entry.id   10c6fc213a45c5d07da13bf867939447
#
_cell.length_a   1.000
_cell.length_b   1.000
_cell.length_c   1.000
_cell.angle_alpha   90.00
_cell.angle_beta   90.00
_cell.angle_gamma   90.00
#
_symmetry.space_group_name_H-M   'P 1'
#
loop_
_entity.id
_entity.type
_entity.pdbx_description
1 polymer ?
#
loop_
_entity_poly.entity_id
_entity_poly.type
_entity_poly.pdbx_seq_one_letter_code
_entity_poly.pdbx_strand_id
1 'polypeptide(L)'
;MKKHLFRIIAVLSAAVLLAGCAASRLRLGAAAAGGVYNAFGTAMATQNSTIEVKQTAGSAANLRLLAGGYLQLAVAQSDMAQDAYDGSGVFSHESTERSFSAVAALYEEAVQVVVRADSGITTLEELQGCTLSVGEEESGTEQNDFRCLTVPSTSPTRWSGS
;
A
#
# COMPACT_ATOMS: atom_id res chain seq x y z
N MET A 1 -26.09 45.19 -28.84
CA MET A 1 -25.24 43.99 -29.08
C MET A 1 -24.07 43.88 -28.09
N LYS A 2 -23.20 44.89 -27.90
CA LYS A 2 -22.02 44.80 -26.99
C LYS A 2 -22.38 44.49 -25.53
N LYS A 3 -23.46 45.07 -24.97
CA LYS A 3 -23.91 44.85 -23.60
C LYS A 3 -24.41 43.43 -23.30
N HIS A 4 -25.03 42.78 -24.28
CA HIS A 4 -25.47 41.38 -24.16
C HIS A 4 -24.31 40.39 -24.26
N LEU A 5 -23.34 40.66 -25.14
CA LEU A 5 -22.14 39.87 -25.30
C LEU A 5 -21.31 39.91 -23.98
N PHE A 6 -21.17 41.07 -23.37
CA PHE A 6 -20.45 41.21 -22.07
C PHE A 6 -21.12 40.45 -20.94
N ARG A 7 -22.47 40.46 -20.89
CA ARG A 7 -23.23 39.66 -19.89
C ARG A 7 -23.09 38.17 -20.09
N ILE A 8 -23.09 37.71 -21.35
CA ILE A 8 -22.91 36.27 -21.67
C ILE A 8 -21.48 35.84 -21.26
N ILE A 9 -20.46 36.63 -21.56
CA ILE A 9 -19.08 36.32 -21.17
C ILE A 9 -18.92 36.30 -19.64
N ALA A 10 -19.53 37.25 -18.92
CA ALA A 10 -19.50 37.29 -17.47
C ALA A 10 -20.20 36.08 -16.82
N VAL A 11 -21.33 35.62 -17.38
CA VAL A 11 -22.03 34.42 -16.87
C VAL A 11 -21.24 33.15 -17.17
N LEU A 12 -20.65 33.05 -18.36
CA LEU A 12 -19.81 31.92 -18.74
C LEU A 12 -18.54 31.85 -17.87
N SER A 13 -17.88 32.98 -17.59
CA SER A 13 -16.70 33.00 -16.73
C SER A 13 -17.04 32.67 -15.28
N ALA A 14 -18.19 33.11 -14.76
CA ALA A 14 -18.68 32.74 -13.43
C ALA A 14 -19.01 31.23 -13.35
N ALA A 15 -19.59 30.65 -14.39
CA ALA A 15 -19.90 29.22 -14.47
C ALA A 15 -18.63 28.35 -14.48
N VAL A 16 -17.57 28.78 -15.17
CA VAL A 16 -16.27 28.10 -15.22
C VAL A 16 -15.57 28.16 -13.84
N LEU A 17 -15.69 29.30 -13.12
CA LEU A 17 -15.11 29.44 -11.78
C LEU A 17 -15.86 28.60 -10.73
N LEU A 18 -17.16 28.35 -10.90
CA LEU A 18 -17.96 27.50 -10.01
C LEU A 18 -17.77 26.00 -10.29
N ALA A 19 -17.36 25.61 -11.48
CA ALA A 19 -17.08 24.21 -11.84
C ALA A 19 -15.74 23.69 -11.27
N GLY A 20 -14.86 24.58 -10.76
CA GLY A 20 -13.51 24.25 -10.29
C GLY A 20 -13.41 23.64 -8.89
N CYS A 21 -14.50 23.52 -8.13
CA CYS A 21 -14.48 22.96 -6.77
C CYS A 21 -15.06 21.53 -6.69
N ALA A 22 -14.64 20.64 -7.58
CA ALA A 22 -14.76 19.21 -7.29
C ALA A 22 -13.75 18.92 -6.16
N ALA A 23 -14.23 18.69 -4.94
CA ALA A 23 -13.39 18.30 -3.82
C ALA A 23 -12.56 17.07 -4.27
N SER A 24 -11.24 17.22 -4.34
CA SER A 24 -10.34 16.13 -4.70
C SER A 24 -10.50 15.05 -3.64
N ARG A 25 -10.88 13.84 -4.03
CA ARG A 25 -10.98 12.70 -3.12
C ARG A 25 -9.59 12.34 -2.60
N LEU A 26 -9.52 11.97 -1.34
CA LEU A 26 -8.31 11.43 -0.72
C LEU A 26 -8.15 9.98 -1.17
N ARG A 27 -7.11 9.70 -1.92
CA ARG A 27 -6.80 8.34 -2.39
C ARG A 27 -6.11 7.57 -1.26
N LEU A 28 -6.72 6.45 -0.85
CA LEU A 28 -6.22 5.54 0.17
C LEU A 28 -5.71 4.26 -0.49
N GLY A 29 -4.43 3.97 -0.39
CA GLY A 29 -3.83 2.71 -0.81
C GLY A 29 -4.16 1.59 0.19
N ALA A 30 -4.75 0.50 -0.30
CA ALA A 30 -5.35 -0.53 0.54
C ALA A 30 -5.13 -1.97 0.03
N ALA A 31 -4.03 -2.23 -0.63
CA ALA A 31 -3.62 -3.53 -1.16
C ALA A 31 -4.70 -4.21 -2.05
N ALA A 32 -4.57 -5.52 -2.25
CA ALA A 32 -5.42 -6.30 -3.15
C ALA A 32 -6.87 -6.41 -2.65
N ALA A 33 -7.80 -6.57 -3.58
CA ALA A 33 -9.20 -6.83 -3.27
C ALA A 33 -9.36 -8.11 -2.44
N GLY A 34 -10.23 -8.07 -1.44
CA GLY A 34 -10.47 -9.20 -0.53
C GLY A 34 -9.50 -9.29 0.64
N GLY A 35 -8.39 -8.52 0.64
CA GLY A 35 -7.49 -8.42 1.79
C GLY A 35 -8.05 -7.54 2.91
N VAL A 36 -7.46 -7.67 4.10
CA VAL A 36 -7.88 -6.93 5.30
C VAL A 36 -7.72 -5.43 5.12
N TYR A 37 -6.63 -4.96 4.50
CA TYR A 37 -6.42 -3.54 4.20
C TYR A 37 -7.52 -2.98 3.29
N ASN A 38 -7.93 -3.76 2.28
CA ASN A 38 -9.00 -3.35 1.38
C ASN A 38 -10.36 -3.29 2.09
N ALA A 39 -10.66 -4.26 2.96
CA ALA A 39 -11.87 -4.25 3.78
C ALA A 39 -11.90 -3.04 4.72
N PHE A 40 -10.79 -2.74 5.39
CA PHE A 40 -10.65 -1.58 6.26
C PHE A 40 -10.83 -0.26 5.48
N GLY A 41 -10.12 -0.10 4.36
CA GLY A 41 -10.24 1.09 3.51
C GLY A 41 -11.66 1.29 2.99
N THR A 42 -12.33 0.21 2.59
CA THR A 42 -13.73 0.25 2.15
C THR A 42 -14.66 0.70 3.29
N ALA A 43 -14.45 0.19 4.51
CA ALA A 43 -15.21 0.63 5.68
C ALA A 43 -15.00 2.13 5.95
N MET A 44 -13.77 2.63 5.87
CA MET A 44 -13.49 4.07 5.99
C MET A 44 -14.19 4.89 4.91
N ALA A 45 -14.14 4.45 3.65
CA ALA A 45 -14.79 5.16 2.53
C ALA A 45 -16.32 5.17 2.68
N THR A 46 -16.91 4.14 3.29
CA THR A 46 -18.33 4.11 3.59
C THR A 46 -18.73 5.18 4.62
N GLN A 47 -17.88 5.45 5.59
CA GLN A 47 -18.10 6.47 6.61
C GLN A 47 -17.72 7.89 6.13
N ASN A 48 -16.82 7.99 5.15
CA ASN A 48 -16.34 9.26 4.63
C ASN A 48 -16.22 9.22 3.11
N SER A 49 -17.20 9.80 2.42
CA SER A 49 -17.28 9.82 0.95
C SER A 49 -16.15 10.61 0.26
N THR A 50 -15.32 11.33 1.02
CA THR A 50 -14.13 11.99 0.47
C THR A 50 -12.99 11.00 0.24
N ILE A 51 -13.03 9.79 0.81
CA ILE A 51 -12.02 8.75 0.64
C ILE A 51 -12.35 7.91 -0.59
N GLU A 52 -11.34 7.69 -1.43
CA GLU A 52 -11.37 6.78 -2.56
C GLU A 52 -10.33 5.68 -2.35
N VAL A 53 -10.78 4.43 -2.21
CA VAL A 53 -9.90 3.27 -2.01
C VAL A 53 -9.22 2.90 -3.32
N LYS A 54 -7.92 2.73 -3.29
CA LYS A 54 -7.10 2.27 -4.41
C LYS A 54 -6.52 0.89 -4.10
N GLN A 55 -6.71 -0.04 -5.02
CA GLN A 55 -6.03 -1.33 -4.96
C GLN A 55 -4.57 -1.17 -5.34
N THR A 56 -3.69 -1.85 -4.62
CA THR A 56 -2.23 -1.82 -4.78
C THR A 56 -1.67 -3.20 -4.48
N ALA A 57 -0.39 -3.42 -4.71
CA ALA A 57 0.26 -4.67 -4.35
C ALA A 57 0.44 -4.83 -2.82
N GLY A 58 0.50 -3.74 -2.05
CA GLY A 58 0.61 -3.83 -0.59
C GLY A 58 1.47 -2.73 0.03
N SER A 59 2.12 -3.02 1.15
CA SER A 59 2.79 -2.03 2.00
C SER A 59 3.89 -1.25 1.27
N ALA A 60 4.79 -1.92 0.55
CA ALA A 60 5.88 -1.24 -0.15
C ALA A 60 5.35 -0.34 -1.28
N ALA A 61 4.45 -0.88 -2.11
CA ALA A 61 3.79 -0.10 -3.16
C ALA A 61 3.04 1.10 -2.60
N ASN A 62 2.32 0.94 -1.49
CA ASN A 62 1.59 2.00 -0.82
C ASN A 62 2.50 3.14 -0.37
N LEU A 63 3.63 2.83 0.23
CA LEU A 63 4.61 3.81 0.72
C LEU A 63 5.27 4.56 -0.44
N ARG A 64 5.61 3.89 -1.53
CA ARG A 64 6.14 4.53 -2.76
C ARG A 64 5.12 5.48 -3.40
N LEU A 65 3.88 5.04 -3.53
CA LEU A 65 2.80 5.86 -4.09
C LEU A 65 2.45 7.06 -3.19
N LEU A 66 2.57 6.90 -1.86
CA LEU A 66 2.40 7.97 -0.90
C LEU A 66 3.53 8.99 -1.01
N ALA A 67 4.79 8.55 -1.02
CA ALA A 67 5.96 9.41 -1.20
C ALA A 67 5.93 10.17 -2.54
N GLY A 68 5.46 9.52 -3.59
CA GLY A 68 5.27 10.15 -4.91
C GLY A 68 4.04 11.06 -5.01
N GLY A 69 3.26 11.25 -3.95
CA GLY A 69 2.07 12.12 -3.94
C GLY A 69 0.86 11.55 -4.70
N TYR A 70 0.95 10.31 -5.20
CA TYR A 70 -0.18 9.66 -5.86
C TYR A 70 -1.28 9.28 -4.87
N LEU A 71 -0.92 8.83 -3.68
CA LEU A 71 -1.82 8.60 -2.55
C LEU A 71 -1.71 9.74 -1.54
N GLN A 72 -2.78 9.99 -0.80
CA GLN A 72 -2.82 10.90 0.34
C GLN A 72 -2.90 10.14 1.67
N LEU A 73 -3.36 8.89 1.61
CA LEU A 73 -3.46 7.97 2.74
C LEU A 73 -2.97 6.59 2.29
N ALA A 74 -2.38 5.83 3.21
CA ALA A 74 -1.93 4.47 2.96
C ALA A 74 -2.10 3.59 4.20
N VAL A 75 -2.46 2.34 4.01
CA VAL A 75 -2.32 1.30 5.02
C VAL A 75 -1.02 0.56 4.73
N ALA A 76 -0.18 0.42 5.73
CA ALA A 76 1.10 -0.26 5.60
C ALA A 76 1.49 -0.94 6.92
N GLN A 77 2.32 -1.96 6.84
CA GLN A 77 2.95 -2.57 8.00
C GLN A 77 3.93 -1.58 8.64
N SER A 78 4.05 -1.63 9.96
CA SER A 78 4.86 -0.69 10.74
C SER A 78 6.36 -0.81 10.44
N ASP A 79 6.86 -2.02 10.22
CA ASP A 79 8.25 -2.29 9.85
C ASP A 79 8.58 -1.75 8.45
N MET A 80 7.67 -1.91 7.49
CA MET A 80 7.81 -1.34 6.15
C MET A 80 7.78 0.19 6.19
N ALA A 81 6.92 0.77 7.03
CA ALA A 81 6.89 2.22 7.23
C ALA A 81 8.18 2.74 7.86
N GLN A 82 8.75 1.99 8.82
CA GLN A 82 10.06 2.32 9.40
C GLN A 82 11.18 2.25 8.37
N ASP A 83 11.22 1.18 7.56
CA ASP A 83 12.23 1.06 6.49
C ASP A 83 12.15 2.21 5.47
N ALA A 84 10.93 2.56 5.04
CA ALA A 84 10.73 3.68 4.12
C ALA A 84 11.16 5.02 4.73
N TYR A 85 10.92 5.21 6.03
CA TYR A 85 11.32 6.42 6.75
C TYR A 85 12.84 6.51 6.91
N ASP A 86 13.52 5.40 7.16
CA ASP A 86 14.97 5.32 7.36
C ASP A 86 15.74 5.18 6.03
N GLY A 87 15.07 4.91 4.91
CA GLY A 87 15.71 4.58 3.65
C GLY A 87 16.48 3.27 3.71
N SER A 88 15.92 2.27 4.36
CA SER A 88 16.50 0.94 4.55
C SER A 88 15.70 -0.15 3.84
N GLY A 89 16.14 -1.41 3.93
CA GLY A 89 15.49 -2.54 3.31
C GLY A 89 15.30 -2.34 1.81
N VAL A 90 14.07 -2.57 1.33
CA VAL A 90 13.72 -2.42 -0.10
C VAL A 90 13.70 -0.95 -0.57
N PHE A 91 13.80 0.00 0.34
CA PHE A 91 13.85 1.44 0.05
C PHE A 91 15.27 2.03 0.09
N SER A 92 16.32 1.20 0.28
CA SER A 92 17.70 1.66 0.49
C SER A 92 18.31 2.45 -0.68
N HIS A 93 17.72 2.36 -1.86
CA HIS A 93 18.18 3.07 -3.07
C HIS A 93 17.16 4.08 -3.58
N GLU A 94 16.15 4.41 -2.76
CA GLU A 94 15.05 5.28 -3.13
C GLU A 94 15.06 6.54 -2.26
N SER A 95 14.65 7.65 -2.85
CA SER A 95 14.37 8.89 -2.12
C SER A 95 12.93 8.87 -1.57
N THR A 96 12.56 7.83 -0.82
CA THR A 96 11.24 7.73 -0.17
C THR A 96 11.08 8.68 1.01
N GLU A 97 12.12 9.40 1.29
CA GLU A 97 12.31 10.43 2.30
C GLU A 97 11.08 10.83 3.12
N ARG A 98 11.05 10.51 4.39
CA ARG A 98 10.35 11.22 5.51
C ARG A 98 9.17 12.12 5.12
N SER A 99 8.55 11.84 3.95
CA SER A 99 7.50 12.65 3.34
C SER A 99 6.11 12.32 3.87
N PHE A 100 6.02 11.39 4.80
CA PHE A 100 4.78 10.93 5.39
C PHE A 100 4.84 10.91 6.91
N SER A 101 3.68 10.80 7.55
CA SER A 101 3.53 10.69 9.00
C SER A 101 2.60 9.54 9.33
N ALA A 102 2.91 8.79 10.39
CA ALA A 102 2.00 7.80 10.94
C ALA A 102 0.87 8.51 11.69
N VAL A 103 -0.38 8.16 11.36
CA VAL A 103 -1.58 8.75 11.95
C VAL A 103 -2.12 7.87 13.08
N ALA A 104 -2.13 6.55 12.88
CA ALA A 104 -2.63 5.58 13.86
C ALA A 104 -2.03 4.20 13.65
N ALA A 105 -1.87 3.44 14.73
CA ALA A 105 -1.74 1.99 14.70
C ALA A 105 -3.15 1.37 14.68
N LEU A 106 -3.39 0.42 13.78
CA LEU A 106 -4.72 -0.12 13.55
C LEU A 106 -4.92 -1.45 14.29
N TYR A 107 -4.10 -2.44 14.03
CA TYR A 107 -4.17 -3.78 14.60
C TYR A 107 -2.82 -4.51 14.44
N GLU A 108 -2.66 -5.61 15.18
CA GLU A 108 -1.51 -6.51 15.06
C GLU A 108 -1.73 -7.52 13.93
N GLU A 109 -0.69 -7.79 13.17
CA GLU A 109 -0.66 -8.80 12.12
C GLU A 109 0.29 -9.92 12.51
N ALA A 110 -0.24 -11.16 12.56
CA ALA A 110 0.58 -12.33 12.82
C ALA A 110 1.11 -12.91 11.51
N VAL A 111 2.42 -13.14 11.43
CA VAL A 111 3.02 -13.92 10.33
C VAL A 111 2.63 -15.39 10.54
N GLN A 112 2.06 -16.01 9.51
CA GLN A 112 1.63 -17.40 9.53
C GLN A 112 2.26 -18.14 8.36
N VAL A 113 3.00 -19.21 8.67
CA VAL A 113 3.54 -20.13 7.66
C VAL A 113 2.65 -21.36 7.63
N VAL A 114 2.11 -21.65 6.46
CA VAL A 114 1.19 -22.77 6.26
C VAL A 114 1.82 -23.80 5.31
N VAL A 115 1.82 -25.06 5.72
CA VAL A 115 2.31 -26.17 4.91
C VAL A 115 1.20 -27.22 4.72
N ARG A 116 1.34 -28.06 3.70
CA ARG A 116 0.41 -29.18 3.52
C ARG A 116 0.51 -30.15 4.70
N ALA A 117 -0.62 -30.68 5.16
CA ALA A 117 -0.68 -31.59 6.30
C ALA A 117 0.14 -32.88 6.09
N ASP A 118 0.32 -33.30 4.83
CA ASP A 118 1.07 -34.48 4.44
C ASP A 118 2.54 -34.20 4.10
N SER A 119 3.03 -32.97 4.28
CA SER A 119 4.41 -32.56 3.95
C SER A 119 5.46 -33.13 4.93
N GLY A 120 5.03 -33.41 6.17
CA GLY A 120 5.94 -33.79 7.25
C GLY A 120 6.74 -32.61 7.84
N ILE A 121 6.59 -31.38 7.32
CA ILE A 121 7.28 -30.18 7.78
C ILE A 121 6.60 -29.70 9.08
N THR A 122 7.40 -29.51 10.12
CA THR A 122 6.92 -29.11 11.46
C THR A 122 7.69 -27.92 12.02
N THR A 123 8.83 -27.54 11.43
CA THR A 123 9.68 -26.43 11.86
C THR A 123 10.03 -25.53 10.66
N LEU A 124 10.47 -24.31 10.94
CA LEU A 124 10.91 -23.36 9.90
C LEU A 124 12.19 -23.83 9.19
N GLU A 125 13.08 -24.53 9.90
CA GLU A 125 14.32 -25.06 9.36
C GLU A 125 14.09 -26.11 8.27
N GLU A 126 13.01 -26.87 8.38
CA GLU A 126 12.63 -27.89 7.41
C GLU A 126 12.09 -27.30 6.10
N LEU A 127 11.84 -25.99 6.05
CA LEU A 127 11.50 -25.29 4.81
C LEU A 127 12.71 -25.07 3.91
N GLN A 128 13.91 -25.30 4.41
CA GLN A 128 15.13 -25.11 3.62
C GLN A 128 15.10 -25.98 2.35
N GLY A 129 15.31 -25.34 1.20
CA GLY A 129 15.25 -26.00 -0.11
C GLY A 129 13.83 -26.22 -0.67
N CYS A 130 12.79 -25.86 0.07
CA CYS A 130 11.41 -25.87 -0.43
C CYS A 130 11.13 -24.66 -1.33
N THR A 131 10.12 -24.80 -2.18
CA THR A 131 9.53 -23.66 -2.90
C THR A 131 8.41 -23.09 -2.04
N LEU A 132 8.47 -21.79 -1.74
CA LEU A 132 7.51 -21.08 -0.91
C LEU A 132 6.76 -20.06 -1.74
N SER A 133 5.47 -19.88 -1.43
CA SER A 133 4.66 -18.75 -1.94
C SER A 133 4.70 -17.66 -0.90
N VAL A 134 5.28 -16.52 -1.25
CA VAL A 134 5.55 -15.39 -0.35
C VAL A 134 4.63 -14.19 -0.59
N GLY A 135 3.59 -14.35 -1.38
CA GLY A 135 2.67 -13.27 -1.73
C GLY A 135 3.08 -12.50 -2.98
N GLU A 136 2.42 -11.37 -3.19
CA GLU A 136 2.69 -10.49 -4.33
C GLU A 136 3.98 -9.71 -4.14
N GLU A 137 4.68 -9.42 -5.22
CA GLU A 137 5.82 -8.50 -5.25
C GLU A 137 5.40 -7.13 -4.68
N GLU A 138 6.26 -6.49 -3.90
CA GLU A 138 5.99 -5.24 -3.18
C GLU A 138 4.93 -5.34 -2.05
N SER A 139 4.48 -6.54 -1.71
CA SER A 139 3.65 -6.73 -0.52
C SER A 139 4.49 -6.71 0.76
N GLY A 140 3.86 -6.36 1.88
CA GLY A 140 4.50 -6.50 3.18
C GLY A 140 4.69 -7.97 3.56
N THR A 141 3.84 -8.87 3.08
CA THR A 141 3.95 -10.30 3.30
C THR A 141 5.24 -10.84 2.70
N GLU A 142 5.53 -10.53 1.44
CA GLU A 142 6.80 -10.90 0.79
C GLU A 142 8.01 -10.46 1.61
N GLN A 143 8.01 -9.20 2.09
CA GLN A 143 9.14 -8.67 2.85
C GLN A 143 9.29 -9.31 4.23
N ASN A 144 8.19 -9.64 4.90
CA ASN A 144 8.21 -10.34 6.18
C ASN A 144 8.72 -11.78 6.02
N ASP A 145 8.32 -12.46 4.95
CA ASP A 145 8.81 -13.81 4.68
C ASP A 145 10.32 -13.82 4.46
N PHE A 146 10.86 -12.86 3.73
CA PHE A 146 12.32 -12.70 3.60
C PHE A 146 13.00 -12.47 4.96
N ARG A 147 12.41 -11.68 5.85
CA ARG A 147 12.97 -11.42 7.18
C ARG A 147 12.89 -12.61 8.13
N CYS A 148 11.72 -13.27 8.17
CA CYS A 148 11.48 -14.39 9.08
C CYS A 148 12.17 -15.68 8.62
N LEU A 149 12.30 -15.89 7.30
CA LEU A 149 12.85 -17.11 6.71
C LEU A 149 14.31 -16.97 6.30
N THR A 150 14.94 -15.81 6.48
CA THR A 150 16.39 -15.65 6.37
C THR A 150 17.06 -16.25 7.61
N VAL A 151 16.83 -17.53 7.83
CA VAL A 151 17.68 -18.32 8.73
C VAL A 151 19.06 -18.31 8.08
N PRO A 152 20.17 -18.16 8.83
CA PRO A 152 21.51 -18.25 8.28
C PRO A 152 21.69 -19.65 7.67
N SER A 153 21.39 -19.80 6.40
CA SER A 153 21.48 -21.06 5.68
C SER A 153 22.55 -20.94 4.60
N THR A 154 23.35 -21.97 4.50
CA THR A 154 24.40 -22.11 3.48
C THR A 154 23.86 -22.46 2.09
N SER A 155 22.55 -22.55 1.91
CA SER A 155 21.93 -22.88 0.65
C SER A 155 20.81 -21.88 0.28
N PRO A 156 20.76 -21.41 -0.99
CA PRO A 156 19.73 -20.47 -1.40
C PRO A 156 18.35 -21.17 -1.43
N THR A 157 17.40 -20.64 -0.70
CA THR A 157 15.99 -21.00 -0.84
C THR A 157 15.46 -20.36 -2.12
N ARG A 158 14.75 -21.11 -2.95
CA ARG A 158 14.14 -20.56 -4.16
C ARG A 158 12.82 -19.92 -3.80
N TRP A 159 12.69 -18.62 -4.06
CA TRP A 159 11.45 -17.86 -3.91
C TRP A 159 10.67 -17.88 -5.22
N SER A 160 9.36 -18.04 -5.17
CA SER A 160 8.47 -17.86 -6.31
C SER A 160 7.34 -16.91 -5.92
N GLY A 161 7.36 -15.71 -6.47
CA GLY A 161 6.21 -14.82 -6.48
C GLY A 161 5.16 -15.33 -7.48
N SER A 162 3.89 -15.18 -7.19
CA SER A 162 2.76 -15.50 -8.07
C SER A 162 2.33 -14.28 -8.87
#